data_938ef6c50a9aabb9259a4ea1e9a80dce
#
_entry.id   938ef6c50a9aabb9259a4ea1e9a80dce
#
_cell.length_a   1.000
_cell.length_b   1.000
_cell.length_c   1.000
_cell.angle_alpha   90.00
_cell.angle_beta   90.00
_cell.angle_gamma   90.00
#
_symmetry.space_group_name_H-M   'P 1'
#
loop_
_entity.id
_entity.type
_entity.pdbx_description
1 polymer ?
#
loop_
_entity_poly.entity_id
_entity_poly.type
_entity_poly.pdbx_seq_one_letter_code
_entity_poly.pdbx_strand_id
1 'polypeptide(L)'
;MEIQGVPKIGISSVVHSKHIDPDCIDVVDNDIALFDTESVVSLYSGPSKLEVVTVGLCLGGGSKFNISLREYEIVPGRMVIVLPNQIIEHRWFSPDFKAIFFAVSKNLLKVGNVLSLFFYLKDYPCFDLTPHEQDIIREYYSFIRKRLKNKEDLYRREVVMGLMQGFFFELCNIFNSHAPTAAATVKNKSRKEYIFERFYESLIESYQSERSVKFYADQLCLTPKHLSGVVKEVSGKTVGEWIDELVILEAKALLNSSSMNIQEIADRLNFANQSFFGKYFKHYTGMSPKEYRKSR
;
A
#
# COMPACT_ATOMS: atom_id res chain seq x y z
N MET A 1 3.55 5.94 28.37
CA MET A 1 2.30 6.05 27.59
C MET A 1 2.72 6.07 26.13
N GLU A 2 2.56 4.96 25.39
CA GLU A 2 2.94 4.92 23.96
C GLU A 2 2.08 5.89 23.17
N ILE A 3 2.72 6.79 22.45
CA ILE A 3 2.07 7.75 21.56
C ILE A 3 1.55 6.97 20.35
N GLN A 4 0.24 6.75 20.30
CA GLN A 4 -0.40 6.02 19.18
C GLN A 4 -0.35 6.87 17.90
N GLY A 5 0.49 6.45 16.93
CA GLY A 5 0.45 6.94 15.55
C GLY A 5 -0.69 6.33 14.75
N VAL A 6 -0.72 6.54 13.42
CA VAL A 6 -1.67 5.84 12.53
C VAL A 6 -1.49 4.33 12.73
N PRO A 7 -2.57 3.58 13.06
CA PRO A 7 -2.48 2.14 13.26
C PRO A 7 -1.91 1.46 12.02
N LYS A 8 -1.02 0.50 12.24
CA LYS A 8 -0.44 -0.31 11.18
C LYS A 8 -1.19 -1.63 11.10
N ILE A 9 -1.57 -2.01 9.89
CA ILE A 9 -2.25 -3.27 9.61
C ILE A 9 -1.33 -4.14 8.76
N GLY A 10 -0.83 -5.20 9.36
CA GLY A 10 -0.11 -6.29 8.72
C GLY A 10 -0.86 -7.60 8.90
N ILE A 11 -0.37 -8.70 8.34
CA ILE A 11 -0.99 -10.02 8.47
C ILE A 11 -1.15 -10.40 9.95
N SER A 12 -0.11 -10.22 10.76
CA SER A 12 -0.16 -10.52 12.21
C SER A 12 -1.26 -9.75 12.94
N SER A 13 -1.44 -8.46 12.63
CA SER A 13 -2.47 -7.64 13.28
C SER A 13 -3.88 -8.04 12.87
N VAL A 14 -4.04 -8.55 11.65
CA VAL A 14 -5.32 -9.10 11.15
C VAL A 14 -5.64 -10.40 11.88
N VAL A 15 -4.67 -11.32 11.93
CA VAL A 15 -4.83 -12.65 12.57
C VAL A 15 -5.11 -12.56 14.08
N HIS A 16 -4.50 -11.61 14.77
CA HIS A 16 -4.64 -11.45 16.22
C HIS A 16 -5.73 -10.44 16.63
N SER A 17 -6.51 -9.93 15.67
CA SER A 17 -7.61 -9.01 15.96
C SER A 17 -8.72 -9.72 16.73
N LYS A 18 -9.12 -9.16 17.87
CA LYS A 18 -10.26 -9.66 18.68
C LYS A 18 -11.61 -9.53 17.97
N HIS A 19 -11.64 -8.82 16.84
CA HIS A 19 -12.85 -8.51 16.08
C HIS A 19 -13.06 -9.41 14.86
N ILE A 20 -12.15 -10.35 14.61
CA ILE A 20 -12.20 -11.23 13.44
C ILE A 20 -12.28 -12.67 13.93
N ASP A 21 -13.21 -13.42 13.35
CA ASP A 21 -13.28 -14.86 13.54
C ASP A 21 -12.04 -15.50 12.88
N PRO A 22 -11.18 -16.21 13.64
CA PRO A 22 -10.00 -16.87 13.09
C PRO A 22 -10.31 -17.84 11.95
N ASP A 23 -11.52 -18.41 11.89
CA ASP A 23 -11.95 -19.33 10.84
C ASP A 23 -12.28 -18.62 9.51
N CYS A 24 -12.39 -17.29 9.53
CA CYS A 24 -12.64 -16.48 8.35
C CYS A 24 -11.36 -16.01 7.63
N ILE A 25 -10.18 -16.22 8.23
CA ILE A 25 -8.89 -15.84 7.65
C ILE A 25 -8.01 -17.07 7.47
N ASP A 26 -7.60 -17.31 6.26
CA ASP A 26 -6.68 -18.39 5.92
C ASP A 26 -5.26 -17.81 5.73
N VAL A 27 -4.27 -18.26 6.51
CA VAL A 27 -2.92 -17.71 6.51
C VAL A 27 -1.83 -18.77 6.34
N VAL A 28 -0.70 -18.34 5.74
CA VAL A 28 0.59 -19.04 5.83
C VAL A 28 1.60 -18.03 6.42
N ASP A 29 2.11 -18.38 7.58
CA ASP A 29 3.05 -17.58 8.34
C ASP A 29 2.55 -16.12 8.49
N ASN A 30 3.46 -15.14 8.35
CA ASN A 30 3.12 -13.72 8.23
C ASN A 30 3.26 -13.20 6.79
N ASP A 31 3.20 -14.08 5.81
CA ASP A 31 3.54 -13.76 4.43
C ASP A 31 2.32 -13.66 3.51
N ILE A 32 1.30 -14.48 3.74
CA ILE A 32 0.09 -14.53 2.92
C ILE A 32 -1.14 -14.66 3.81
N ALA A 33 -2.17 -13.87 3.54
CA ALA A 33 -3.50 -14.05 4.11
C ALA A 33 -4.57 -13.91 3.02
N LEU A 34 -5.57 -14.80 3.06
CA LEU A 34 -6.79 -14.70 2.28
C LEU A 34 -7.97 -14.53 3.23
N PHE A 35 -8.87 -13.61 2.90
CA PHE A 35 -10.06 -13.33 3.69
C PHE A 35 -11.18 -12.76 2.81
N ASP A 36 -12.39 -12.74 3.33
CA ASP A 36 -13.57 -12.16 2.68
C ASP A 36 -14.21 -11.05 3.54
N THR A 37 -15.28 -10.45 3.04
CA THR A 37 -15.95 -9.31 3.71
C THR A 37 -16.55 -9.64 5.06
N GLU A 38 -16.93 -10.87 5.32
CA GLU A 38 -17.48 -11.28 6.62
C GLU A 38 -16.46 -11.08 7.72
N SER A 39 -15.17 -11.17 7.36
CA SER A 39 -14.03 -11.03 8.27
C SER A 39 -13.56 -9.61 8.49
N VAL A 40 -13.85 -8.67 7.58
CA VAL A 40 -13.06 -7.42 7.43
C VAL A 40 -13.80 -6.16 7.87
N VAL A 41 -15.13 -6.18 7.84
CA VAL A 41 -15.96 -4.98 8.13
C VAL A 41 -15.66 -4.37 9.50
N SER A 42 -15.21 -5.18 10.45
CA SER A 42 -14.87 -4.71 11.81
C SER A 42 -13.44 -4.18 11.98
N LEU A 43 -12.53 -4.43 11.01
CA LEU A 43 -11.12 -4.04 11.12
C LEU A 43 -10.86 -2.55 10.91
N TYR A 44 -11.73 -1.88 10.17
CA TYR A 44 -11.46 -0.54 9.66
C TYR A 44 -12.32 0.52 10.35
N SER A 45 -12.09 0.77 11.63
CA SER A 45 -12.76 1.84 12.36
C SER A 45 -12.11 3.22 12.22
N GLY A 46 -11.15 3.38 11.30
CA GLY A 46 -10.46 4.65 11.06
C GLY A 46 -9.31 4.51 10.06
N PRO A 47 -8.58 5.61 9.81
CA PRO A 47 -7.41 5.57 8.94
C PRO A 47 -6.38 4.58 9.46
N SER A 48 -5.92 3.68 8.58
CA SER A 48 -4.96 2.63 8.91
C SER A 48 -3.90 2.54 7.82
N LYS A 49 -2.65 2.30 8.22
CA LYS A 49 -1.52 2.15 7.30
C LYS A 49 -1.27 0.68 7.03
N LEU A 50 -1.35 0.26 5.78
CA LEU A 50 -1.08 -1.12 5.41
C LEU A 50 0.43 -1.41 5.38
N GLU A 51 0.83 -2.56 5.92
CA GLU A 51 2.22 -3.07 5.84
C GLU A 51 2.40 -4.10 4.73
N VAL A 52 1.30 -4.48 4.07
CA VAL A 52 1.21 -5.53 3.05
C VAL A 52 0.64 -4.98 1.75
N VAL A 53 0.87 -5.68 0.63
CA VAL A 53 0.06 -5.46 -0.57
C VAL A 53 -1.28 -6.15 -0.37
N THR A 54 -2.36 -5.43 -0.60
CA THR A 54 -3.71 -5.99 -0.55
C THR A 54 -4.36 -5.88 -1.92
N VAL A 55 -4.83 -7.01 -2.44
CA VAL A 55 -5.63 -7.08 -3.66
C VAL A 55 -7.04 -7.46 -3.27
N GLY A 56 -8.02 -6.62 -3.60
CA GLY A 56 -9.44 -6.87 -3.33
C GLY A 56 -10.25 -6.93 -4.62
N LEU A 57 -11.19 -7.87 -4.72
CA LEU A 57 -12.19 -7.94 -5.79
C LEU A 57 -13.59 -7.84 -5.17
N CYS A 58 -14.35 -6.83 -5.60
CA CYS A 58 -15.76 -6.68 -5.22
C CYS A 58 -16.63 -7.68 -6.01
N LEU A 59 -17.41 -8.47 -5.28
CA LEU A 59 -18.31 -9.49 -5.83
C LEU A 59 -19.77 -9.06 -5.81
N GLY A 60 -20.15 -8.12 -4.94
CA GLY A 60 -21.53 -7.64 -4.79
C GLY A 60 -21.60 -6.42 -3.90
N GLY A 61 -22.73 -5.70 -3.97
CA GLY A 61 -22.91 -4.46 -3.23
C GLY A 61 -21.97 -3.34 -3.66
N GLY A 62 -21.64 -2.46 -2.73
CA GLY A 62 -20.73 -1.34 -2.98
C GLY A 62 -20.03 -0.85 -1.72
N SER A 63 -18.93 -0.14 -1.91
CA SER A 63 -18.18 0.47 -0.81
C SER A 63 -17.48 1.76 -1.25
N LYS A 64 -17.15 2.62 -0.28
CA LYS A 64 -16.31 3.80 -0.48
C LYS A 64 -15.13 3.76 0.46
N PHE A 65 -13.96 3.90 -0.09
CA PHE A 65 -12.68 3.97 0.64
C PHE A 65 -11.91 5.22 0.26
N ASN A 66 -11.20 5.79 1.22
CA ASN A 66 -10.07 6.65 0.92
C ASN A 66 -8.79 5.82 0.87
N ILE A 67 -8.03 5.96 -0.21
CA ILE A 67 -6.66 5.44 -0.33
C ILE A 67 -5.74 6.64 -0.49
N SER A 68 -4.80 6.82 0.43
CA SER A 68 -3.89 7.97 0.46
C SER A 68 -4.63 9.30 0.30
N LEU A 69 -5.81 9.44 0.98
CA LEU A 69 -6.68 10.62 1.02
C LEU A 69 -7.48 10.90 -0.28
N ARG A 70 -7.44 10.04 -1.27
CA ARG A 70 -8.33 10.07 -2.44
C ARG A 70 -9.48 9.09 -2.24
N GLU A 71 -10.71 9.52 -2.50
CA GLU A 71 -11.88 8.66 -2.42
C GLU A 71 -12.01 7.80 -3.66
N TYR A 72 -12.30 6.52 -3.45
CA TYR A 72 -12.58 5.53 -4.49
C TYR A 72 -13.88 4.81 -4.19
N GLU A 73 -14.70 4.67 -5.21
CA GLU A 73 -15.92 3.88 -5.16
C GLU A 73 -15.64 2.47 -5.65
N ILE A 74 -16.05 1.47 -4.88
CA ILE A 74 -15.86 0.06 -5.17
C ILE A 74 -17.21 -0.55 -5.50
N VAL A 75 -17.32 -1.07 -6.71
CA VAL A 75 -18.54 -1.66 -7.28
C VAL A 75 -18.27 -3.10 -7.72
N PRO A 76 -19.30 -3.94 -7.94
CA PRO A 76 -19.11 -5.31 -8.40
C PRO A 76 -18.25 -5.39 -9.67
N GLY A 77 -17.30 -6.31 -9.67
CA GLY A 77 -16.33 -6.48 -10.76
C GLY A 77 -15.13 -5.55 -10.71
N ARG A 78 -15.10 -4.58 -9.79
CA ARG A 78 -13.94 -3.71 -9.60
C ARG A 78 -12.93 -4.36 -8.67
N MET A 79 -11.68 -4.43 -9.13
CA MET A 79 -10.52 -4.81 -8.35
C MET A 79 -9.83 -3.56 -7.80
N VAL A 80 -9.34 -3.65 -6.58
CA VAL A 80 -8.52 -2.62 -5.93
C VAL A 80 -7.19 -3.23 -5.47
N ILE A 81 -6.08 -2.52 -5.71
CA ILE A 81 -4.76 -2.91 -5.23
C ILE A 81 -4.23 -1.79 -4.35
N VAL A 82 -4.01 -2.09 -3.08
CA VAL A 82 -3.43 -1.16 -2.10
C VAL A 82 -2.01 -1.59 -1.79
N LEU A 83 -1.09 -0.65 -1.92
CA LEU A 83 0.34 -0.89 -1.74
C LEU A 83 0.78 -0.71 -0.29
N PRO A 84 1.90 -1.30 0.14
CA PRO A 84 2.46 -1.07 1.45
C PRO A 84 2.68 0.42 1.73
N ASN A 85 2.46 0.80 2.97
CA ASN A 85 2.54 2.17 3.47
C ASN A 85 1.48 3.15 2.95
N GLN A 86 0.55 2.73 2.10
CA GLN A 86 -0.62 3.53 1.82
C GLN A 86 -1.57 3.54 3.03
N ILE A 87 -2.21 4.69 3.24
CA ILE A 87 -3.21 4.85 4.29
C ILE A 87 -4.56 4.60 3.67
N ILE A 88 -5.30 3.66 4.26
CA ILE A 88 -6.69 3.39 3.90
C ILE A 88 -7.62 3.87 5.00
N GLU A 89 -8.76 4.36 4.60
CA GLU A 89 -9.83 4.75 5.51
C GLU A 89 -11.16 4.34 4.89
N HIS A 90 -11.87 3.46 5.59
CA HIS A 90 -13.19 3.07 5.18
C HIS A 90 -14.19 4.20 5.43
N ARG A 91 -15.07 4.47 4.46
CA ARG A 91 -16.12 5.50 4.54
C ARG A 91 -17.51 4.92 4.62
N TRP A 92 -17.80 3.94 3.79
CA TRP A 92 -19.13 3.37 3.70
C TRP A 92 -19.11 1.98 3.03
N PHE A 93 -20.01 1.09 3.49
CA PHE A 93 -20.35 -0.19 2.86
C PHE A 93 -21.85 -0.28 2.65
N SER A 94 -22.30 -0.88 1.54
CA SER A 94 -23.68 -1.34 1.43
C SER A 94 -23.90 -2.59 2.30
N PRO A 95 -25.14 -2.86 2.75
CA PRO A 95 -25.43 -4.04 3.58
C PRO A 95 -25.13 -5.38 2.89
N ASP A 96 -25.13 -5.40 1.56
CA ASP A 96 -24.86 -6.56 0.71
C ASP A 96 -23.44 -6.57 0.13
N PHE A 97 -22.53 -5.75 0.66
CA PHE A 97 -21.16 -5.68 0.20
C PHE A 97 -20.45 -7.02 0.37
N LYS A 98 -19.96 -7.56 -0.72
CA LYS A 98 -19.18 -8.82 -0.77
C LYS A 98 -17.89 -8.60 -1.56
N ALA A 99 -16.78 -8.99 -0.97
CA ALA A 99 -15.47 -8.94 -1.62
C ALA A 99 -14.56 -10.05 -1.10
N ILE A 100 -13.57 -10.41 -1.91
CA ILE A 100 -12.48 -11.31 -1.54
C ILE A 100 -11.17 -10.53 -1.56
N PHE A 101 -10.25 -10.91 -0.67
CA PHE A 101 -8.99 -10.21 -0.47
C PHE A 101 -7.81 -11.16 -0.39
N PHE A 102 -6.70 -10.74 -0.99
CA PHE A 102 -5.39 -11.33 -0.84
C PHE A 102 -4.49 -10.28 -0.16
N ALA A 103 -3.86 -10.63 0.93
CA ALA A 103 -2.83 -9.82 1.56
C ALA A 103 -1.49 -10.54 1.48
N VAL A 104 -0.47 -9.84 1.00
CA VAL A 104 0.85 -10.43 0.71
C VAL A 104 1.94 -9.56 1.31
N SER A 105 2.85 -10.16 2.07
CA SER A 105 3.97 -9.44 2.66
C SER A 105 4.91 -8.88 1.56
N LYS A 106 5.52 -7.73 1.86
CA LYS A 106 6.49 -7.10 0.94
C LYS A 106 7.68 -8.02 0.60
N ASN A 107 7.99 -8.98 1.48
CA ASN A 107 9.11 -9.90 1.29
C ASN A 107 8.89 -10.88 0.14
N LEU A 108 7.64 -11.21 -0.19
CA LEU A 108 7.29 -12.09 -1.29
C LEU A 108 7.28 -11.37 -2.65
N LEU A 109 7.20 -10.07 -2.65
CA LEU A 109 7.17 -9.24 -3.86
C LEU A 109 8.55 -8.97 -4.47
N LYS A 110 9.59 -9.70 -4.05
CA LYS A 110 10.95 -9.63 -4.65
C LYS A 110 11.02 -10.10 -6.11
N VAL A 111 9.91 -10.06 -6.82
CA VAL A 111 9.87 -10.36 -8.25
C VAL A 111 10.24 -9.08 -8.99
N GLY A 112 11.44 -9.04 -9.52
CA GLY A 112 11.94 -7.93 -10.34
C GLY A 112 10.99 -7.60 -11.48
N ASN A 113 10.91 -6.35 -11.87
CA ASN A 113 10.12 -5.74 -12.95
C ASN A 113 8.75 -5.16 -12.59
N VAL A 114 8.48 -4.80 -11.33
CA VAL A 114 7.17 -4.28 -10.90
C VAL A 114 7.15 -2.76 -10.67
N LEU A 115 8.23 -2.05 -10.95
CA LEU A 115 8.31 -0.61 -10.67
C LEU A 115 7.29 0.21 -11.44
N SER A 116 7.14 -0.05 -12.74
CA SER A 116 6.13 0.64 -13.55
C SER A 116 4.71 0.34 -13.07
N LEU A 117 4.45 -0.92 -12.69
CA LEU A 117 3.19 -1.34 -12.07
C LEU A 117 2.97 -0.62 -10.74
N PHE A 118 3.99 -0.53 -9.88
CA PHE A 118 3.91 0.13 -8.60
C PHE A 118 3.56 1.63 -8.72
N PHE A 119 4.19 2.34 -9.66
CA PHE A 119 3.88 3.76 -9.91
C PHE A 119 2.48 3.96 -10.43
N TYR A 120 2.05 3.12 -11.34
CA TYR A 120 0.70 3.21 -11.88
C TYR A 120 -0.34 2.92 -10.80
N LEU A 121 -0.17 1.85 -10.01
CA LEU A 121 -1.06 1.48 -8.92
C LEU A 121 -1.17 2.54 -7.83
N LYS A 122 -0.13 3.34 -7.63
CA LYS A 122 -0.17 4.44 -6.67
C LYS A 122 -1.20 5.50 -7.06
N ASP A 123 -1.33 5.80 -8.36
CA ASP A 123 -2.23 6.82 -8.88
C ASP A 123 -3.58 6.23 -9.35
N TYR A 124 -3.57 4.96 -9.79
CA TYR A 124 -4.72 4.22 -10.32
C TYR A 124 -4.87 2.86 -9.63
N PRO A 125 -5.31 2.83 -8.37
CA PRO A 125 -5.39 1.59 -7.59
C PRO A 125 -6.59 0.71 -7.96
N CYS A 126 -7.55 1.20 -8.75
CA CYS A 126 -8.80 0.52 -9.07
C CYS A 126 -8.92 0.21 -10.57
N PHE A 127 -9.43 -0.98 -10.88
CA PHE A 127 -9.63 -1.49 -12.26
C PHE A 127 -10.99 -2.15 -12.37
N ASP A 128 -11.73 -1.86 -13.45
CA ASP A 128 -12.97 -2.55 -13.79
C ASP A 128 -12.61 -3.78 -14.62
N LEU A 129 -12.73 -4.97 -14.03
CA LEU A 129 -12.35 -6.24 -14.66
C LEU A 129 -13.44 -6.75 -15.57
N THR A 130 -13.03 -7.34 -16.70
CA THR A 130 -13.92 -8.16 -17.53
C THR A 130 -14.41 -9.38 -16.77
N PRO A 131 -15.56 -10.01 -17.14
CA PRO A 131 -16.05 -11.24 -16.50
C PRO A 131 -14.99 -12.36 -16.49
N HIS A 132 -14.24 -12.52 -17.56
CA HIS A 132 -13.17 -13.51 -17.66
C HIS A 132 -12.03 -13.26 -16.66
N GLU A 133 -11.59 -12.01 -16.52
CA GLU A 133 -10.57 -11.63 -15.53
C GLU A 133 -11.06 -11.84 -14.08
N GLN A 134 -12.34 -11.54 -13.82
CA GLN A 134 -12.95 -11.81 -12.52
C GLN A 134 -12.93 -13.31 -12.19
N ASP A 135 -13.25 -14.16 -13.17
CA ASP A 135 -13.24 -15.62 -12.98
C ASP A 135 -11.83 -16.13 -12.68
N ILE A 136 -10.79 -15.64 -13.37
CA ILE A 136 -9.39 -15.96 -13.06
C ILE A 136 -9.06 -15.63 -11.59
N ILE A 137 -9.40 -14.41 -11.12
CA ILE A 137 -9.13 -14.02 -9.74
C ILE A 137 -9.87 -14.92 -8.74
N ARG A 138 -11.14 -15.27 -9.00
CA ARG A 138 -11.95 -16.16 -8.14
C ARG A 138 -11.39 -17.58 -8.09
N GLU A 139 -10.92 -18.10 -9.23
CA GLU A 139 -10.29 -19.43 -9.31
C GLU A 139 -9.01 -19.49 -8.48
N TYR A 140 -8.11 -18.50 -8.63
CA TYR A 140 -6.92 -18.40 -7.78
C TYR A 140 -7.27 -18.30 -6.30
N TYR A 141 -8.24 -17.45 -5.94
CA TYR A 141 -8.69 -17.31 -4.56
C TYR A 141 -9.18 -18.65 -3.99
N SER A 142 -10.08 -19.31 -4.71
CA SER A 142 -10.67 -20.58 -4.30
C SER A 142 -9.60 -21.67 -4.14
N PHE A 143 -8.69 -21.77 -5.11
CA PHE A 143 -7.66 -22.79 -5.12
C PHE A 143 -6.62 -22.58 -4.00
N ILE A 144 -6.13 -21.37 -3.84
CA ILE A 144 -5.19 -21.01 -2.77
C ILE A 144 -5.85 -21.22 -1.41
N ARG A 145 -7.08 -20.74 -1.22
CA ARG A 145 -7.85 -20.92 0.04
C ARG A 145 -8.00 -22.38 0.42
N LYS A 146 -8.31 -23.25 -0.55
CA LYS A 146 -8.39 -24.70 -0.34
C LYS A 146 -7.07 -25.28 0.13
N ARG A 147 -5.94 -24.83 -0.40
CA ARG A 147 -4.60 -25.27 0.04
C ARG A 147 -4.24 -24.74 1.42
N LEU A 148 -4.60 -23.50 1.71
CA LEU A 148 -4.36 -22.87 3.03
C LEU A 148 -5.10 -23.62 4.15
N LYS A 149 -6.32 -24.09 3.91
CA LYS A 149 -7.13 -24.86 4.89
C LYS A 149 -6.56 -26.24 5.19
N ASN A 150 -5.83 -26.86 4.29
CA ASN A 150 -5.24 -28.18 4.51
C ASN A 150 -3.91 -28.08 5.27
N LYS A 151 -4.00 -27.93 6.60
CA LYS A 151 -2.85 -27.70 7.49
C LYS A 151 -1.87 -28.89 7.58
N GLU A 152 -2.29 -30.08 7.17
CA GLU A 152 -1.50 -31.31 7.26
C GLU A 152 -0.61 -31.57 6.04
N ASP A 153 -0.79 -30.84 4.94
CA ASP A 153 0.02 -31.00 3.74
C ASP A 153 1.47 -30.57 4.01
N LEU A 154 2.42 -31.49 3.83
CA LEU A 154 3.84 -31.30 4.08
C LEU A 154 4.43 -30.12 3.27
N TYR A 155 4.02 -29.96 2.02
CA TYR A 155 4.48 -28.91 1.10
C TYR A 155 3.45 -27.80 0.91
N ARG A 156 2.56 -27.58 1.90
CA ARG A 156 1.50 -26.57 1.83
C ARG A 156 2.05 -25.18 1.49
N ARG A 157 3.12 -24.79 2.17
CA ARG A 157 3.75 -23.48 2.00
C ARG A 157 4.28 -23.31 0.57
N GLU A 158 5.03 -24.28 0.09
CA GLU A 158 5.66 -24.27 -1.24
C GLU A 158 4.59 -24.24 -2.35
N VAL A 159 3.52 -25.01 -2.22
CA VAL A 159 2.40 -24.99 -3.16
C VAL A 159 1.71 -23.63 -3.17
N VAL A 160 1.40 -23.07 -2.00
CA VAL A 160 0.77 -21.74 -1.91
C VAL A 160 1.68 -20.67 -2.48
N MET A 161 2.99 -20.72 -2.21
CA MET A 161 3.96 -19.79 -2.77
C MET A 161 4.01 -19.84 -4.31
N GLY A 162 4.02 -21.04 -4.89
CA GLY A 162 3.97 -21.22 -6.34
C GLY A 162 2.67 -20.68 -6.97
N LEU A 163 1.53 -20.91 -6.32
CA LEU A 163 0.25 -20.38 -6.75
C LEU A 163 0.20 -18.85 -6.66
N MET A 164 0.73 -18.27 -5.60
CA MET A 164 0.82 -16.80 -5.45
C MET A 164 1.75 -16.19 -6.49
N GLN A 165 2.81 -16.87 -6.88
CA GLN A 165 3.68 -16.43 -7.97
C GLN A 165 2.94 -16.45 -9.32
N GLY A 166 2.18 -17.51 -9.61
CA GLY A 166 1.32 -17.57 -10.79
C GLY A 166 0.27 -16.46 -10.79
N PHE A 167 -0.42 -16.29 -9.67
CA PHE A 167 -1.40 -15.21 -9.47
C PHE A 167 -0.80 -13.82 -9.71
N PHE A 168 0.41 -13.59 -9.24
CA PHE A 168 1.11 -12.34 -9.48
C PHE A 168 1.32 -12.06 -10.98
N PHE A 169 1.70 -13.06 -11.78
CA PHE A 169 1.86 -12.88 -13.22
C PHE A 169 0.54 -12.69 -13.94
N GLU A 170 -0.55 -13.31 -13.46
CA GLU A 170 -1.91 -13.03 -13.98
C GLU A 170 -2.33 -11.58 -13.67
N LEU A 171 -2.05 -11.07 -12.47
CA LEU A 171 -2.26 -9.65 -12.18
C LEU A 171 -1.45 -8.75 -13.11
N CYS A 172 -0.22 -9.12 -13.47
CA CYS A 172 0.59 -8.38 -14.45
C CYS A 172 -0.04 -8.41 -15.86
N ASN A 173 -0.61 -9.56 -16.27
CA ASN A 173 -1.33 -9.66 -17.56
C ASN A 173 -2.58 -8.77 -17.57
N ILE A 174 -3.41 -8.87 -16.53
CA ILE A 174 -4.60 -8.02 -16.36
C ILE A 174 -4.20 -6.54 -16.36
N PHE A 175 -3.16 -6.19 -15.61
CA PHE A 175 -2.66 -4.83 -15.59
C PHE A 175 -2.25 -4.34 -16.98
N ASN A 176 -1.50 -5.14 -17.74
CA ASN A 176 -1.05 -4.78 -19.08
C ASN A 176 -2.22 -4.57 -20.05
N SER A 177 -3.36 -5.23 -19.86
CA SER A 177 -4.56 -5.04 -20.67
C SER A 177 -5.30 -3.73 -20.35
N HIS A 178 -5.18 -3.24 -19.12
CA HIS A 178 -5.86 -2.03 -18.63
C HIS A 178 -4.99 -0.77 -18.65
N ALA A 179 -3.66 -0.90 -18.64
CA ALA A 179 -2.75 0.23 -18.61
C ALA A 179 -2.44 0.77 -20.02
N PRO A 180 -2.75 2.03 -20.32
CA PRO A 180 -2.37 2.60 -21.61
C PRO A 180 -0.85 2.69 -21.72
N THR A 181 -0.26 1.97 -22.65
CA THR A 181 1.10 2.12 -23.24
C THR A 181 2.33 2.19 -22.33
N ALA A 182 2.20 2.37 -21.02
CA ALA A 182 3.36 2.49 -20.11
C ALA A 182 3.94 1.15 -19.64
N ALA A 183 3.23 0.06 -19.80
CA ALA A 183 3.61 -1.27 -19.30
C ALA A 183 4.36 -2.15 -20.34
N ALA A 184 4.62 -1.66 -21.55
CA ALA A 184 5.28 -2.42 -22.62
C ALA A 184 6.79 -2.70 -22.37
N THR A 185 7.36 -2.30 -21.25
CA THR A 185 8.80 -2.39 -20.94
C THR A 185 9.18 -3.41 -19.86
N VAL A 186 8.41 -4.48 -19.67
CA VAL A 186 8.75 -5.54 -18.69
C VAL A 186 9.91 -6.45 -19.14
N LYS A 187 10.54 -6.17 -20.28
CA LYS A 187 11.67 -6.98 -20.79
C LYS A 187 13.04 -6.33 -20.53
N ASN A 188 13.66 -6.57 -19.44
CA ASN A 188 14.99 -6.13 -18.99
C ASN A 188 14.98 -4.79 -18.22
N LYS A 189 14.91 -4.93 -16.90
CA LYS A 189 15.08 -3.82 -15.95
C LYS A 189 16.38 -3.06 -16.22
N SER A 190 16.27 -1.79 -16.55
CA SER A 190 17.43 -0.96 -16.75
C SER A 190 18.14 -0.72 -15.40
N ARG A 191 19.47 -0.43 -15.46
CA ARG A 191 20.22 -0.04 -14.25
C ARG A 191 19.57 1.15 -13.51
N LYS A 192 18.92 2.04 -14.23
CA LYS A 192 18.23 3.21 -13.66
C LYS A 192 16.98 2.81 -12.88
N GLU A 193 16.20 1.90 -13.40
CA GLU A 193 15.02 1.35 -12.69
C GLU A 193 15.43 0.60 -11.43
N TYR A 194 16.53 -0.16 -11.47
CA TYR A 194 17.08 -0.80 -10.27
C TYR A 194 17.52 0.22 -9.20
N ILE A 195 18.22 1.28 -9.60
CA ILE A 195 18.63 2.37 -8.68
C ILE A 195 17.40 3.04 -8.07
N PHE A 196 16.39 3.31 -8.88
CA PHE A 196 15.15 3.91 -8.41
C PHE A 196 14.41 3.02 -7.39
N GLU A 197 14.32 1.72 -7.65
CA GLU A 197 13.69 0.76 -6.72
C GLU A 197 14.41 0.73 -5.36
N ARG A 198 15.73 0.63 -5.38
CA ARG A 198 16.54 0.69 -4.16
C ARG A 198 16.39 2.02 -3.40
N PHE A 199 16.34 3.12 -4.13
CA PHE A 199 16.02 4.42 -3.55
C PHE A 199 14.64 4.42 -2.89
N TYR A 200 13.62 3.90 -3.58
CA TYR A 200 12.26 3.90 -3.07
C TYR A 200 12.10 2.98 -1.83
N GLU A 201 12.75 1.82 -1.80
CA GLU A 201 12.82 0.96 -0.62
C GLU A 201 13.41 1.72 0.58
N SER A 202 14.58 2.34 0.40
CA SER A 202 15.22 3.16 1.43
C SER A 202 14.37 4.34 1.87
N LEU A 203 13.69 4.99 0.92
CA LEU A 203 12.78 6.11 1.19
C LEU A 203 11.62 5.68 2.10
N ILE A 204 10.95 4.56 1.79
CA ILE A 204 9.84 4.05 2.61
C ILE A 204 10.28 3.71 4.03
N GLU A 205 11.50 3.24 4.20
CA GLU A 205 12.05 2.91 5.53
C GLU A 205 12.43 4.14 6.35
N SER A 206 12.86 5.23 5.69
CA SER A 206 13.54 6.34 6.36
C SER A 206 12.88 7.71 6.22
N TYR A 207 11.84 7.90 5.41
CA TYR A 207 11.26 9.23 5.13
C TYR A 207 10.77 9.99 6.39
N GLN A 208 10.41 9.28 7.46
CA GLN A 208 9.95 9.91 8.71
C GLN A 208 11.10 10.61 9.44
N SER A 209 12.33 10.07 9.33
CA SER A 209 13.51 10.57 10.03
C SER A 209 14.47 11.33 9.12
N GLU A 210 14.56 10.95 7.84
CA GLU A 210 15.59 11.44 6.92
C GLU A 210 14.99 12.20 5.73
N ARG A 211 15.49 13.43 5.50
CA ARG A 211 15.06 14.30 4.38
C ARG A 211 16.16 14.68 3.43
N SER A 212 17.40 14.28 3.75
CA SER A 212 18.57 14.64 2.94
C SER A 212 18.70 13.74 1.72
N VAL A 213 18.73 14.32 0.53
CA VAL A 213 19.07 13.58 -0.70
C VAL A 213 20.41 12.87 -0.57
N LYS A 214 21.35 13.46 0.17
CA LYS A 214 22.68 12.88 0.43
C LYS A 214 22.57 11.55 1.16
N PHE A 215 21.71 11.46 2.20
CA PHE A 215 21.49 10.22 2.95
C PHE A 215 21.14 9.06 2.02
N TYR A 216 20.14 9.24 1.16
CA TYR A 216 19.70 8.21 0.21
C TYR A 216 20.75 7.89 -0.84
N ALA A 217 21.51 8.90 -1.30
CA ALA A 217 22.59 8.69 -2.25
C ALA A 217 23.74 7.89 -1.64
N ASP A 218 24.13 8.20 -0.41
CA ASP A 218 25.21 7.51 0.32
C ASP A 218 24.85 6.04 0.55
N GLN A 219 23.59 5.73 0.89
CA GLN A 219 23.11 4.35 1.03
C GLN A 219 23.22 3.52 -0.26
N LEU A 220 23.10 4.16 -1.41
CA LEU A 220 23.21 3.49 -2.71
C LEU A 220 24.62 3.61 -3.32
N CYS A 221 25.59 4.15 -2.58
CA CYS A 221 26.95 4.42 -3.07
C CYS A 221 26.94 5.30 -4.35
N LEU A 222 26.05 6.31 -4.41
CA LEU A 222 25.90 7.24 -5.52
C LEU A 222 26.15 8.68 -5.07
N THR A 223 26.42 9.55 -6.04
CA THR A 223 26.39 11.00 -5.77
C THR A 223 24.95 11.51 -5.72
N PRO A 224 24.63 12.54 -4.91
CA PRO A 224 23.29 13.16 -4.87
C PRO A 224 22.78 13.60 -6.25
N LYS A 225 23.68 14.13 -7.08
CA LYS A 225 23.36 14.55 -8.46
C LYS A 225 22.96 13.37 -9.33
N HIS A 226 23.69 12.26 -9.24
CA HIS A 226 23.40 11.06 -10.04
C HIS A 226 22.07 10.44 -9.61
N LEU A 227 21.86 10.26 -8.29
CA LEU A 227 20.59 9.76 -7.77
C LEU A 227 19.41 10.64 -8.21
N SER A 228 19.51 11.96 -8.04
CA SER A 228 18.44 12.90 -8.43
C SER A 228 18.12 12.85 -9.92
N GLY A 229 19.16 12.70 -10.76
CA GLY A 229 18.98 12.53 -12.21
C GLY A 229 18.23 11.25 -12.56
N VAL A 230 18.66 10.13 -11.99
CA VAL A 230 18.02 8.81 -12.22
C VAL A 230 16.59 8.79 -11.72
N VAL A 231 16.34 9.26 -10.49
CA VAL A 231 14.99 9.30 -9.90
C VAL A 231 14.05 10.14 -10.76
N LYS A 232 14.47 11.32 -11.19
CA LYS A 232 13.67 12.21 -12.03
C LYS A 232 13.38 11.61 -13.41
N GLU A 233 14.37 10.97 -14.01
CA GLU A 233 14.22 10.35 -15.34
C GLU A 233 13.24 9.17 -15.29
N VAL A 234 13.32 8.32 -14.25
CA VAL A 234 12.48 7.12 -14.11
C VAL A 234 11.07 7.46 -13.65
N SER A 235 10.92 8.39 -12.70
CA SER A 235 9.64 8.65 -12.02
C SER A 235 8.97 9.97 -12.39
N GLY A 236 9.64 10.83 -13.14
CA GLY A 236 9.16 12.19 -13.42
C GLY A 236 9.27 13.15 -12.23
N LYS A 237 9.60 12.68 -11.02
CA LYS A 237 9.70 13.45 -9.77
C LYS A 237 11.13 13.46 -9.26
N THR A 238 11.52 14.54 -8.59
CA THR A 238 12.81 14.61 -7.90
C THR A 238 12.78 13.80 -6.59
N VAL A 239 13.96 13.49 -6.05
CA VAL A 239 14.11 12.85 -4.73
C VAL A 239 13.41 13.67 -3.64
N GLY A 240 13.56 15.01 -3.67
CA GLY A 240 12.89 15.89 -2.71
C GLY A 240 11.37 15.80 -2.78
N GLU A 241 10.78 15.86 -3.98
CA GLU A 241 9.34 15.74 -4.17
C GLU A 241 8.80 14.40 -3.65
N TRP A 242 9.55 13.32 -3.79
CA TRP A 242 9.18 12.02 -3.22
C TRP A 242 9.18 12.01 -1.70
N ILE A 243 10.22 12.60 -1.08
CA ILE A 243 10.32 12.73 0.38
C ILE A 243 9.15 13.58 0.90
N ASP A 244 8.94 14.75 0.28
CA ASP A 244 7.92 15.70 0.69
C ASP A 244 6.52 15.11 0.60
N GLU A 245 6.24 14.36 -0.48
CA GLU A 245 4.94 13.69 -0.67
C GLU A 245 4.63 12.72 0.45
N LEU A 246 5.59 11.85 0.83
CA LEU A 246 5.39 10.87 1.91
C LEU A 246 5.27 11.52 3.28
N VAL A 247 6.11 12.53 3.55
CA VAL A 247 6.07 13.28 4.81
C VAL A 247 4.73 14.01 4.98
N ILE A 248 4.23 14.65 3.93
CA ILE A 248 2.94 15.36 3.96
C ILE A 248 1.78 14.37 4.07
N LEU A 249 1.84 13.23 3.39
CA LEU A 249 0.81 12.19 3.51
C LEU A 249 0.71 11.68 4.96
N GLU A 250 1.83 11.35 5.57
CA GLU A 250 1.88 10.91 6.97
C GLU A 250 1.42 12.01 7.93
N ALA A 251 1.86 13.26 7.72
CA ALA A 251 1.45 14.40 8.52
C ALA A 251 -0.08 14.59 8.49
N LYS A 252 -0.69 14.51 7.31
CA LYS A 252 -2.15 14.61 7.14
C LYS A 252 -2.87 13.48 7.87
N ALA A 253 -2.35 12.25 7.79
CA ALA A 253 -2.91 11.10 8.49
C ALA A 253 -2.83 11.27 10.01
N LEU A 254 -1.68 11.67 10.54
CA LEU A 254 -1.50 11.93 11.98
C LEU A 254 -2.39 13.07 12.49
N LEU A 255 -2.55 14.14 11.72
CA LEU A 255 -3.44 15.24 12.06
C LEU A 255 -4.91 14.82 12.14
N ASN A 256 -5.33 13.86 11.31
CA ASN A 256 -6.72 13.41 11.21
C ASN A 256 -7.07 12.27 12.17
N SER A 257 -6.14 11.36 12.45
CA SER A 257 -6.44 10.07 13.09
C SER A 257 -5.80 9.86 14.45
N SER A 258 -4.90 10.76 14.89
CA SER A 258 -4.24 10.60 16.18
C SER A 258 -4.66 11.68 17.19
N SER A 259 -4.56 11.35 18.48
CA SER A 259 -4.71 12.30 19.59
C SER A 259 -3.47 13.17 19.80
N MET A 260 -2.41 12.97 18.97
CA MET A 260 -1.15 13.70 19.07
C MET A 260 -1.37 15.20 18.89
N ASN A 261 -0.75 16.02 19.72
CA ASN A 261 -0.69 17.46 19.49
C ASN A 261 0.27 17.79 18.33
N ILE A 262 0.28 19.04 17.86
CA ILE A 262 1.07 19.43 16.68
C ILE A 262 2.57 19.34 16.93
N GLN A 263 3.03 19.57 18.18
CA GLN A 263 4.43 19.40 18.56
C GLN A 263 4.84 17.93 18.50
N GLU A 264 4.04 17.03 19.05
CA GLU A 264 4.30 15.58 19.02
C GLU A 264 4.36 15.05 17.58
N ILE A 265 3.53 15.57 16.66
CA ILE A 265 3.59 15.22 15.23
C ILE A 265 4.90 15.75 14.61
N ALA A 266 5.29 16.97 14.94
CA ALA A 266 6.55 17.55 14.47
C ALA A 266 7.76 16.72 14.93
N ASP A 267 7.78 16.32 16.20
CA ASP A 267 8.84 15.50 16.78
C ASP A 267 8.88 14.10 16.14
N ARG A 268 7.70 13.45 15.97
CA ARG A 268 7.59 12.15 15.33
C ARG A 268 8.09 12.15 13.89
N LEU A 269 7.83 13.24 13.16
CA LEU A 269 8.29 13.43 11.78
C LEU A 269 9.69 14.06 11.72
N ASN A 270 10.42 14.08 12.83
CA ASN A 270 11.80 14.58 12.94
C ASN A 270 11.97 16.01 12.40
N PHE A 271 11.05 16.93 12.73
CA PHE A 271 11.23 18.35 12.51
C PHE A 271 11.92 18.99 13.70
N ALA A 272 12.79 19.96 13.47
CA ALA A 272 13.52 20.65 14.53
C ALA A 272 12.60 21.29 15.59
N ASN A 273 11.40 21.72 15.19
CA ASN A 273 10.34 22.21 16.08
C ASN A 273 9.01 22.35 15.34
N GLN A 274 7.94 22.61 16.10
CA GLN A 274 6.58 22.83 15.58
C GLN A 274 6.48 23.94 14.54
N SER A 275 7.27 25.00 14.65
CA SER A 275 7.23 26.15 13.75
C SER A 275 7.76 25.78 12.35
N PHE A 276 8.85 25.00 12.28
CA PHE A 276 9.36 24.47 11.01
C PHE A 276 8.36 23.50 10.37
N PHE A 277 7.79 22.59 11.14
CA PHE A 277 6.73 21.72 10.66
C PHE A 277 5.54 22.51 10.14
N GLY A 278 5.09 23.52 10.87
CA GLY A 278 3.95 24.35 10.49
C GLY A 278 4.17 25.07 9.15
N LYS A 279 5.37 25.68 8.94
CA LYS A 279 5.73 26.31 7.68
C LYS A 279 5.82 25.33 6.52
N TYR A 280 6.46 24.19 6.74
CA TYR A 280 6.60 23.12 5.77
C TYR A 280 5.22 22.58 5.35
N PHE A 281 4.38 22.21 6.30
CA PHE A 281 3.04 21.70 6.03
C PHE A 281 2.18 22.70 5.27
N LYS A 282 2.20 24.00 5.69
CA LYS A 282 1.45 25.07 5.01
C LYS A 282 1.95 25.29 3.57
N HIS A 283 3.26 25.19 3.34
CA HIS A 283 3.84 25.33 2.00
C HIS A 283 3.25 24.30 1.02
N TYR A 284 3.13 23.03 1.44
CA TYR A 284 2.65 21.95 0.57
C TYR A 284 1.13 21.78 0.55
N THR A 285 0.40 22.25 1.57
CA THR A 285 -1.05 22.03 1.69
C THR A 285 -1.89 23.29 1.56
N GLY A 286 -1.27 24.47 1.61
CA GLY A 286 -1.95 25.76 1.64
C GLY A 286 -2.53 26.15 3.02
N MET A 287 -2.59 25.22 3.98
CA MET A 287 -3.20 25.40 5.31
C MET A 287 -2.19 25.10 6.41
N SER A 288 -2.33 25.78 7.57
CA SER A 288 -1.57 25.37 8.75
C SER A 288 -2.06 24.02 9.28
N PRO A 289 -1.22 23.25 10.03
CA PRO A 289 -1.65 21.99 10.66
C PRO A 289 -2.89 22.14 11.55
N LYS A 290 -3.02 23.28 12.24
CA LYS A 290 -4.17 23.58 13.11
C LYS A 290 -5.47 23.81 12.30
N GLU A 291 -5.38 24.55 11.21
CA GLU A 291 -6.50 24.78 10.29
C GLU A 291 -6.92 23.46 9.64
N TYR A 292 -5.96 22.69 9.15
CA TYR A 292 -6.21 21.39 8.54
C TYR A 292 -6.91 20.39 9.48
N ARG A 293 -6.52 20.35 10.76
CA ARG A 293 -7.19 19.52 11.78
C ARG A 293 -8.62 19.96 12.07
N LYS A 294 -8.92 21.27 11.96
CA LYS A 294 -10.26 21.82 12.22
C LYS A 294 -11.22 21.75 11.01
N SER A 295 -10.69 21.56 9.81
CA SER A 295 -11.47 21.56 8.56
C SER A 295 -12.23 20.25 8.31
N ARG A 296 -12.23 19.31 9.29
CA ARG A 296 -12.97 18.05 9.24
C ARG A 296 -13.93 17.85 10.40
#